data_24acfaaf1162872acc76ce26681ee330
#
_entry.id   24acfaaf1162872acc76ce26681ee330
#
_cell.length_a   1.000
_cell.length_b   1.000
_cell.length_c   1.000
_cell.angle_alpha   90.00
_cell.angle_beta   90.00
_cell.angle_gamma   90.00
#
_symmetry.space_group_name_H-M   'P 1'
#
loop_
_entity.id
_entity.type
_entity.pdbx_description
1 polymer ?
#
loop_
_entity_poly.entity_id
_entity_poly.type
_entity_poly.pdbx_seq_one_letter_code
_entity_poly.pdbx_strand_id
1 'polypeptide(L)'
;MSMRRTLLALASLVMGALFFAACASDDNANRNTTATTNVTPPAATPTTPAVQNLTVVERPQKIKDQMAARGEQDTAAPALRFLEPREGATINGSTVNVKLALSGDLKGYKPAKDPATGMGNHIHVILDNQPYEAYYSLDQPFELRNVTEGKHTLRVFASRPWHESYKNAGSFQMVTFTVKGGGDAAKPTTTNSGQMMGNNKAAANTSMNTAHPTMPANSNTATAAPREGKDMASSTASDVDGKKPLLTYSRPKGEYKGADAEAFMIDFWLSNAKLQGDGGEYRVRYSVDGGEAKFLEKWEPIWLKGWTAGKHTVKLELVDKAGNVVANGDYNSTTREITVTP
;
A
#
# COMPACT_ATOMS: atom_id res chain seq x y z
N MET A 1 60.60 -8.28 -17.26
CA MET A 1 60.88 -9.59 -16.66
C MET A 1 59.54 -10.13 -16.19
N SER A 2 59.09 -11.01 -16.93
CA SER A 2 58.81 -12.44 -16.91
C SER A 2 57.44 -12.69 -16.28
N MET A 3 56.39 -12.85 -17.08
CA MET A 3 55.85 -14.11 -17.66
C MET A 3 55.66 -15.27 -16.64
N ARG A 4 54.41 -15.66 -16.37
CA ARG A 4 54.03 -17.04 -16.62
C ARG A 4 52.48 -17.21 -16.63
N ARG A 5 52.05 -17.69 -17.76
CA ARG A 5 50.77 -18.32 -18.07
C ARG A 5 50.71 -19.71 -17.42
N THR A 6 49.52 -20.16 -17.02
CA THR A 6 49.21 -21.58 -17.10
C THR A 6 47.73 -21.75 -17.42
N LEU A 7 47.46 -22.37 -18.55
CA LEU A 7 46.20 -23.02 -18.98
C LEU A 7 46.11 -24.41 -18.39
N LEU A 8 44.96 -25.00 -18.49
CA LEU A 8 44.50 -26.42 -18.62
C LEU A 8 43.38 -26.73 -17.63
N ALA A 9 42.34 -27.52 -17.87
CA ALA A 9 41.83 -28.17 -19.07
C ALA A 9 40.40 -28.68 -18.76
N LEU A 10 39.68 -28.94 -19.86
CA LEU A 10 38.40 -29.66 -19.95
C LEU A 10 38.42 -31.06 -19.30
N ALA A 11 37.27 -31.48 -18.75
CA ALA A 11 36.88 -32.87 -18.82
C ALA A 11 35.34 -33.02 -18.85
N SER A 12 34.85 -33.39 -19.99
CA SER A 12 33.50 -33.96 -20.26
C SER A 12 33.45 -35.40 -19.76
N LEU A 13 32.35 -35.81 -19.16
CA LEU A 13 32.01 -37.23 -19.16
C LEU A 13 30.49 -37.44 -19.31
N VAL A 14 30.14 -38.19 -20.31
CA VAL A 14 28.84 -38.66 -20.78
C VAL A 14 28.62 -40.08 -20.25
N MET A 15 27.39 -40.57 -20.28
CA MET A 15 26.86 -41.92 -20.11
C MET A 15 26.39 -42.30 -18.70
N GLY A 16 25.26 -42.99 -18.51
CA GLY A 16 24.50 -43.82 -19.38
C GLY A 16 23.15 -44.20 -18.79
N ALA A 17 22.23 -44.49 -19.67
CA ALA A 17 20.91 -45.06 -19.42
C ALA A 17 20.99 -46.54 -19.01
N LEU A 18 20.12 -46.93 -18.07
CA LEU A 18 19.79 -48.33 -17.85
C LEU A 18 18.29 -48.51 -17.70
N PHE A 19 17.73 -49.16 -18.73
CA PHE A 19 16.38 -49.76 -18.73
C PHE A 19 16.39 -51.04 -17.89
N PHE A 20 15.40 -51.20 -17.02
CA PHE A 20 14.95 -52.53 -16.61
C PHE A 20 13.46 -52.64 -16.81
N ALA A 21 13.12 -53.53 -17.76
CA ALA A 21 11.82 -54.14 -17.89
C ALA A 21 11.78 -55.40 -17.06
N ALA A 22 10.73 -55.65 -16.33
CA ALA A 22 10.39 -56.95 -15.79
C ALA A 22 8.87 -57.13 -15.79
N CYS A 23 8.49 -58.29 -16.30
CA CYS A 23 7.16 -58.73 -16.70
C CYS A 23 6.23 -59.11 -15.54
N ALA A 24 5.00 -59.04 -15.85
CA ALA A 24 3.73 -59.61 -15.46
C ALA A 24 3.69 -60.82 -14.52
N SER A 25 2.66 -60.83 -13.67
CA SER A 25 1.77 -61.99 -13.47
C SER A 25 0.39 -61.51 -13.02
N ASP A 26 -0.60 -62.07 -13.69
CA ASP A 26 -2.03 -61.94 -13.43
C ASP A 26 -2.41 -62.57 -12.10
N ASP A 27 -3.32 -61.92 -11.36
CA ASP A 27 -4.35 -62.66 -10.65
C ASP A 27 -5.64 -61.83 -10.49
N ASN A 28 -6.71 -62.46 -10.87
CA ASN A 28 -8.07 -62.03 -11.01
C ASN A 28 -8.77 -61.95 -9.65
N ALA A 29 -9.32 -60.79 -9.32
CA ALA A 29 -10.43 -60.71 -8.34
C ALA A 29 -11.30 -59.48 -8.60
N ASN A 30 -12.45 -59.79 -9.13
CA ASN A 30 -13.61 -58.95 -9.31
C ASN A 30 -13.97 -58.10 -8.08
N ARG A 31 -13.83 -56.74 -8.16
CA ARG A 31 -14.57 -55.81 -7.31
C ARG A 31 -15.01 -54.59 -8.11
N ASN A 32 -16.31 -54.51 -8.25
CA ASN A 32 -17.06 -53.39 -8.76
C ASN A 32 -16.75 -52.12 -7.91
N THR A 33 -15.94 -51.19 -8.42
CA THR A 33 -15.75 -49.87 -7.86
C THR A 33 -15.99 -48.84 -8.95
N THR A 34 -17.05 -48.08 -8.75
CA THR A 34 -17.40 -46.91 -9.54
C THR A 34 -16.20 -45.96 -9.59
N ALA A 35 -15.55 -45.86 -10.75
CA ALA A 35 -14.46 -44.93 -10.98
C ALA A 35 -15.03 -43.50 -10.98
N THR A 36 -14.85 -42.80 -9.89
CA THR A 36 -15.02 -41.32 -9.88
C THR A 36 -13.86 -40.73 -10.67
N THR A 37 -14.11 -40.37 -11.91
CA THR A 37 -13.16 -39.58 -12.68
C THR A 37 -12.99 -38.21 -12.04
N ASN A 38 -11.88 -38.02 -11.33
CA ASN A 38 -11.42 -36.72 -10.93
C ASN A 38 -11.03 -35.92 -12.19
N VAL A 39 -11.97 -35.19 -12.74
CA VAL A 39 -11.72 -34.22 -13.79
C VAL A 39 -11.02 -33.05 -13.10
N THR A 40 -9.68 -32.99 -13.21
CA THR A 40 -8.92 -31.80 -12.86
C THR A 40 -9.47 -30.64 -13.69
N PRO A 41 -9.95 -29.54 -13.09
CA PRO A 41 -10.38 -28.39 -13.88
C PRO A 41 -9.22 -27.93 -14.77
N PRO A 42 -9.47 -27.57 -16.04
CA PRO A 42 -8.42 -27.05 -16.90
C PRO A 42 -7.76 -25.86 -16.21
N ALA A 43 -6.43 -25.87 -16.17
CA ALA A 43 -5.65 -24.75 -15.67
C ALA A 43 -6.11 -23.47 -16.40
N ALA A 44 -6.49 -22.46 -15.66
CA ALA A 44 -6.89 -21.19 -16.23
C ALA A 44 -5.74 -20.67 -17.09
N THR A 45 -5.98 -20.54 -18.38
CA THR A 45 -5.03 -19.93 -19.32
C THR A 45 -4.70 -18.54 -18.79
N PRO A 46 -3.42 -18.16 -18.66
CA PRO A 46 -3.08 -16.78 -18.26
C PRO A 46 -3.65 -15.84 -19.34
N THR A 47 -4.71 -15.14 -19.00
CA THR A 47 -5.25 -14.05 -19.84
C THR A 47 -4.21 -12.95 -19.86
N THR A 48 -3.66 -12.67 -21.05
CA THR A 48 -2.84 -11.49 -21.27
C THR A 48 -3.66 -10.27 -20.80
N PRO A 49 -3.13 -9.42 -19.90
CA PRO A 49 -3.86 -8.25 -19.45
C PRO A 49 -4.32 -7.41 -20.65
N ALA A 50 -5.58 -7.00 -20.67
CA ALA A 50 -6.07 -6.13 -21.72
C ALA A 50 -5.25 -4.82 -21.72
N VAL A 51 -4.74 -4.45 -22.91
CA VAL A 51 -3.98 -3.21 -23.06
C VAL A 51 -4.88 -2.05 -22.66
N GLN A 52 -4.48 -1.29 -21.63
CA GLN A 52 -5.20 -0.13 -21.15
C GLN A 52 -4.96 1.06 -22.08
N ASN A 53 -6.01 1.63 -22.67
CA ASN A 53 -5.93 2.88 -23.44
C ASN A 53 -6.14 4.08 -22.53
N LEU A 54 -5.22 4.27 -21.59
CA LEU A 54 -5.32 5.35 -20.61
C LEU A 54 -4.83 6.68 -21.20
N THR A 55 -5.65 7.71 -21.02
CA THR A 55 -5.31 9.07 -21.38
C THR A 55 -5.25 9.98 -20.16
N VAL A 56 -4.27 10.88 -20.15
CA VAL A 56 -4.21 11.94 -19.14
C VAL A 56 -5.30 12.95 -19.47
N VAL A 57 -6.10 13.28 -18.48
CA VAL A 57 -7.18 14.27 -18.58
C VAL A 57 -6.99 15.35 -17.52
N GLU A 58 -7.67 16.46 -17.68
CA GLU A 58 -7.74 17.48 -16.66
C GLU A 58 -8.39 16.94 -15.36
N ARG A 59 -8.15 17.65 -14.28
CA ARG A 59 -8.80 17.40 -12.99
C ARG A 59 -10.33 17.33 -13.19
N PRO A 60 -11.00 16.25 -12.74
CA PRO A 60 -12.45 16.10 -12.89
C PRO A 60 -13.23 17.29 -12.32
N GLN A 61 -14.35 17.64 -12.97
CA GLN A 61 -15.16 18.81 -12.57
C GLN A 61 -15.62 18.70 -11.10
N LYS A 62 -16.04 17.51 -10.66
CA LYS A 62 -16.38 17.24 -9.27
C LYS A 62 -15.29 17.70 -8.28
N ILE A 63 -14.02 17.49 -8.61
CA ILE A 63 -12.90 17.91 -7.76
C ILE A 63 -12.67 19.42 -7.86
N LYS A 64 -12.79 20.01 -9.06
CA LYS A 64 -12.72 21.48 -9.23
C LYS A 64 -13.79 22.17 -8.39
N ASP A 65 -15.02 21.64 -8.36
CA ASP A 65 -16.12 22.18 -7.57
C ASP A 65 -15.86 22.04 -6.06
N GLN A 66 -15.32 20.91 -5.62
CA GLN A 66 -14.90 20.72 -4.22
C GLN A 66 -13.78 21.70 -3.82
N MET A 67 -12.81 21.95 -4.69
CA MET A 67 -11.76 22.94 -4.44
C MET A 67 -12.35 24.33 -4.30
N ALA A 68 -13.23 24.74 -5.20
CA ALA A 68 -13.90 26.04 -5.16
C ALA A 68 -14.73 26.22 -3.87
N ALA A 69 -15.45 25.18 -3.45
CA ALA A 69 -16.26 25.20 -2.23
C ALA A 69 -15.43 25.32 -0.94
N ARG A 70 -14.15 24.94 -0.98
CA ARG A 70 -13.22 25.03 0.16
C ARG A 70 -12.56 26.39 0.31
N GLY A 71 -12.61 27.22 -0.73
CA GLY A 71 -12.01 28.56 -0.72
C GLY A 71 -10.52 28.53 -0.36
N GLU A 72 -10.12 29.36 0.61
CA GLU A 72 -8.72 29.47 1.02
C GLU A 72 -8.12 28.20 1.62
N GLN A 73 -8.94 27.29 2.14
CA GLN A 73 -8.46 26.03 2.72
C GLN A 73 -7.68 25.18 1.71
N ASP A 74 -7.95 25.32 0.42
CA ASP A 74 -7.23 24.59 -0.61
C ASP A 74 -5.78 25.07 -0.78
N THR A 75 -5.50 26.30 -0.39
CA THR A 75 -4.15 26.91 -0.36
C THR A 75 -3.47 26.81 1.02
N ALA A 76 -4.02 26.04 1.96
CA ALA A 76 -3.42 25.80 3.26
C ALA A 76 -2.01 25.20 3.12
N ALA A 77 -1.17 25.48 4.11
CA ALA A 77 0.15 24.90 4.22
C ALA A 77 0.30 24.18 5.58
N PRO A 78 -0.41 23.04 5.77
CA PRO A 78 -0.34 22.28 7.01
C PRO A 78 1.08 21.78 7.27
N ALA A 79 1.51 21.78 8.53
CA ALA A 79 2.77 21.24 8.96
C ALA A 79 2.54 20.17 10.03
N LEU A 80 3.08 18.98 9.79
CA LEU A 80 3.02 17.84 10.69
C LEU A 80 4.33 17.67 11.46
N ARG A 81 4.23 17.11 12.65
CA ARG A 81 5.39 16.70 13.44
C ARG A 81 5.07 15.44 14.25
N PHE A 82 5.95 14.46 14.20
CA PHE A 82 5.86 13.32 15.11
C PHE A 82 6.18 13.78 16.55
N LEU A 83 5.30 13.43 17.47
CA LEU A 83 5.55 13.46 18.89
C LEU A 83 5.99 12.08 19.38
N GLU A 84 5.36 11.04 18.80
CA GLU A 84 5.66 9.60 18.96
C GLU A 84 5.37 8.85 17.65
N PRO A 85 6.21 7.84 17.30
CA PRO A 85 7.53 7.57 17.87
C PRO A 85 8.52 8.68 17.52
N ARG A 86 9.62 8.77 18.24
CA ARG A 86 10.74 9.64 17.91
C ARG A 86 11.68 8.94 16.93
N GLU A 87 12.44 9.71 16.16
CA GLU A 87 13.48 9.17 15.28
C GLU A 87 14.45 8.28 16.06
N GLY A 88 14.71 7.07 15.54
CA GLY A 88 15.60 6.08 16.14
C GLY A 88 15.06 5.40 17.40
N ALA A 89 13.79 5.60 17.77
CA ALA A 89 13.22 4.97 18.96
C ALA A 89 13.27 3.44 18.90
N THR A 90 13.49 2.81 20.05
CA THR A 90 13.29 1.37 20.23
C THR A 90 11.99 1.13 20.98
N ILE A 91 11.11 0.31 20.40
CA ILE A 91 9.79 -0.01 20.93
C ILE A 91 9.81 -1.49 21.35
N ASN A 92 9.50 -1.77 22.61
CA ASN A 92 9.40 -3.14 23.11
C ASN A 92 7.94 -3.62 22.99
N GLY A 93 7.76 -4.73 22.29
CA GLY A 93 6.45 -5.28 21.94
C GLY A 93 5.96 -4.81 20.58
N SER A 94 4.84 -5.36 20.11
CA SER A 94 4.34 -5.21 18.75
C SER A 94 3.38 -4.03 18.54
N THR A 95 3.14 -3.21 19.56
CA THR A 95 2.24 -2.05 19.48
C THR A 95 3.04 -0.75 19.44
N VAL A 96 2.84 0.03 18.40
CA VAL A 96 3.47 1.32 18.17
C VAL A 96 2.46 2.45 18.38
N ASN A 97 2.67 3.27 19.41
CA ASN A 97 1.86 4.47 19.63
C ASN A 97 2.33 5.57 18.68
N VAL A 98 1.37 6.18 17.98
CA VAL A 98 1.63 7.28 17.05
C VAL A 98 0.89 8.52 17.53
N LYS A 99 1.64 9.58 17.77
CA LYS A 99 1.11 10.89 18.16
C LYS A 99 1.70 11.96 17.24
N LEU A 100 0.82 12.73 16.64
CA LEU A 100 1.18 13.79 15.71
C LEU A 100 0.73 15.16 16.27
N ALA A 101 1.49 16.19 15.93
CA ALA A 101 1.06 17.59 16.06
C ALA A 101 0.81 18.16 14.66
N LEU A 102 -0.22 18.99 14.54
CA LEU A 102 -0.57 19.73 13.34
C LEU A 102 -0.42 21.23 13.63
N SER A 103 0.25 21.93 12.73
CA SER A 103 0.52 23.37 12.80
C SER A 103 0.63 23.94 11.37
N GLY A 104 1.17 25.14 11.23
CA GLY A 104 1.36 25.82 9.95
C GLY A 104 0.22 26.75 9.61
N ASP A 105 0.17 27.24 8.36
CA ASP A 105 -0.93 28.07 7.86
C ASP A 105 -2.09 27.15 7.44
N LEU A 106 -2.99 26.90 8.38
CA LEU A 106 -4.06 25.91 8.21
C LEU A 106 -5.24 26.42 7.38
N LYS A 107 -5.53 27.72 7.37
CA LYS A 107 -6.69 28.30 6.66
C LYS A 107 -7.98 27.48 6.85
N GLY A 108 -8.20 26.98 8.07
CA GLY A 108 -9.31 26.09 8.39
C GLY A 108 -9.10 24.61 8.05
N TYR A 109 -7.93 24.20 7.55
CA TYR A 109 -7.60 22.76 7.41
C TYR A 109 -7.62 22.11 8.80
N LYS A 110 -8.47 21.12 8.95
CA LYS A 110 -8.53 20.24 10.12
C LYS A 110 -8.87 18.83 9.66
N PRO A 111 -8.14 17.79 10.08
CA PRO A 111 -8.57 16.43 9.86
C PRO A 111 -9.93 16.20 10.50
N ALA A 112 -10.91 15.88 9.70
CA ALA A 112 -12.26 15.57 10.15
C ALA A 112 -13.02 14.84 9.05
N LYS A 113 -13.79 13.83 9.42
CA LYS A 113 -14.66 13.09 8.52
C LYS A 113 -16.03 13.75 8.50
N ASP A 114 -16.51 14.07 7.30
CA ASP A 114 -17.89 14.51 7.11
C ASP A 114 -18.82 13.29 7.28
N PRO A 115 -19.79 13.33 8.20
CA PRO A 115 -20.67 12.19 8.44
C PRO A 115 -21.56 11.81 7.27
N ALA A 116 -21.93 12.79 6.43
CA ALA A 116 -22.85 12.57 5.30
C ALA A 116 -22.14 11.96 4.10
N THR A 117 -20.91 12.40 3.81
CA THR A 117 -20.15 11.94 2.64
C THR A 117 -19.12 10.87 2.98
N GLY A 118 -18.77 10.73 4.26
CA GLY A 118 -17.68 9.88 4.73
C GLY A 118 -16.29 10.37 4.33
N MET A 119 -16.19 11.52 3.67
CA MET A 119 -14.94 12.13 3.20
C MET A 119 -14.52 13.27 4.13
N GLY A 120 -13.34 13.82 3.93
CA GLY A 120 -12.87 14.97 4.69
C GLY A 120 -11.36 15.11 4.61
N ASN A 121 -10.83 16.18 5.15
CA ASN A 121 -9.37 16.30 5.32
C ASN A 121 -8.87 15.20 6.25
N HIS A 122 -7.73 14.65 5.92
CA HIS A 122 -7.15 13.57 6.70
C HIS A 122 -5.64 13.54 6.59
N ILE A 123 -5.02 12.72 7.41
CA ILE A 123 -3.59 12.43 7.35
C ILE A 123 -3.43 11.05 6.75
N HIS A 124 -2.63 10.93 5.71
CA HIS A 124 -2.14 9.66 5.24
C HIS A 124 -1.04 9.17 6.17
N VAL A 125 -1.15 7.94 6.63
CA VAL A 125 -0.17 7.27 7.49
C VAL A 125 0.29 6.01 6.79
N ILE A 126 1.58 5.87 6.59
CA ILE A 126 2.19 4.77 5.83
C ILE A 126 3.24 4.11 6.69
N LEU A 127 2.99 2.87 7.10
CA LEU A 127 4.00 2.03 7.74
C LEU A 127 4.79 1.30 6.65
N ASP A 128 6.10 1.42 6.69
CA ASP A 128 7.01 0.84 5.70
C ASP A 128 6.63 1.25 4.28
N ASN A 129 6.61 0.33 3.33
CA ASN A 129 6.11 0.58 1.99
C ASN A 129 4.68 0.03 1.78
N GLN A 130 3.83 0.07 2.81
CA GLN A 130 2.43 -0.36 2.74
C GLN A 130 1.54 0.72 2.08
N PRO A 131 0.32 0.38 1.63
CA PRO A 131 -0.69 1.38 1.32
C PRO A 131 -0.98 2.26 2.54
N TYR A 132 -1.31 3.54 2.30
CA TYR A 132 -1.62 4.43 3.41
C TYR A 132 -2.93 4.07 4.11
N GLU A 133 -3.02 4.48 5.38
CA GLU A 133 -4.23 4.56 6.16
C GLU A 133 -4.64 6.02 6.33
N ALA A 134 -5.96 6.31 6.25
CA ALA A 134 -6.50 7.66 6.40
C ALA A 134 -6.94 7.93 7.84
N TYR A 135 -6.34 8.94 8.49
CA TYR A 135 -6.67 9.35 9.84
C TYR A 135 -7.37 10.70 9.85
N TYR A 136 -8.59 10.73 10.39
CA TYR A 136 -9.48 11.88 10.38
C TYR A 136 -9.51 12.63 11.72
N SER A 137 -8.69 12.25 12.70
CA SER A 137 -8.51 12.97 13.96
C SER A 137 -7.09 12.81 14.47
N LEU A 138 -6.58 13.86 15.08
CA LEU A 138 -5.29 13.87 15.80
C LEU A 138 -5.48 14.21 17.28
N ASP A 139 -6.72 14.24 17.77
CA ASP A 139 -7.05 14.64 19.14
C ASP A 139 -6.52 13.62 20.16
N GLN A 140 -6.36 12.38 19.74
CA GLN A 140 -5.78 11.30 20.53
C GLN A 140 -4.68 10.57 19.76
N PRO A 141 -3.71 9.96 20.43
CA PRO A 141 -2.78 9.02 19.80
C PRO A 141 -3.53 7.84 19.19
N PHE A 142 -2.99 7.30 18.12
CA PHE A 142 -3.47 6.04 17.56
C PHE A 142 -2.39 4.96 17.67
N GLU A 143 -2.81 3.70 17.57
CA GLU A 143 -1.92 2.55 17.71
C GLU A 143 -1.84 1.81 16.39
N LEU A 144 -0.63 1.40 16.03
CA LEU A 144 -0.37 0.36 15.05
C LEU A 144 -0.06 -0.92 15.83
N ARG A 145 -0.85 -1.96 15.63
CA ARG A 145 -0.76 -3.23 16.37
C ARG A 145 -0.25 -4.33 15.46
N ASN A 146 0.43 -5.30 16.04
CA ASN A 146 1.07 -6.39 15.33
C ASN A 146 2.16 -5.91 14.34
N VAL A 147 2.91 -4.89 14.71
CA VAL A 147 4.12 -4.49 13.97
C VAL A 147 5.19 -5.54 14.19
N THR A 148 5.81 -6.03 13.12
CA THR A 148 6.79 -7.12 13.17
C THR A 148 8.11 -6.70 13.83
N GLU A 149 8.97 -7.65 14.10
CA GLU A 149 10.33 -7.41 14.58
C GLU A 149 11.16 -6.68 13.52
N GLY A 150 11.99 -5.71 13.93
CA GLY A 150 12.98 -5.10 13.06
C GLY A 150 12.88 -3.57 12.96
N LYS A 151 13.57 -2.99 11.95
CA LYS A 151 13.59 -1.56 11.68
C LYS A 151 12.44 -1.18 10.74
N HIS A 152 11.66 -0.22 11.16
CA HIS A 152 10.48 0.26 10.44
C HIS A 152 10.57 1.74 10.13
N THR A 153 9.80 2.15 9.12
CA THR A 153 9.67 3.55 8.71
C THR A 153 8.20 3.94 8.76
N LEU A 154 7.89 5.06 9.40
CA LEU A 154 6.57 5.64 9.40
C LEU A 154 6.59 6.98 8.68
N ARG A 155 5.76 7.12 7.64
CA ARG A 155 5.61 8.33 6.84
C ARG A 155 4.20 8.86 6.99
N VAL A 156 4.07 10.19 7.13
CA VAL A 156 2.77 10.84 7.22
C VAL A 156 2.75 12.09 6.35
N PHE A 157 1.60 12.41 5.78
CA PHE A 157 1.37 13.69 5.12
C PHE A 157 -0.09 14.10 5.12
N ALA A 158 -0.32 15.41 5.08
CA ALA A 158 -1.65 15.99 5.05
C ALA A 158 -2.30 15.80 3.67
N SER A 159 -3.59 15.48 3.68
CA SER A 159 -4.35 15.17 2.47
C SER A 159 -5.69 15.91 2.44
N ARG A 160 -6.13 16.23 1.21
CA ARG A 160 -7.45 16.78 0.88
C ARG A 160 -8.52 15.69 0.92
N PRO A 161 -9.81 16.03 0.95
CA PRO A 161 -10.90 15.05 0.96
C PRO A 161 -10.86 14.02 -0.19
N TRP A 162 -10.38 14.40 -1.37
CA TRP A 162 -10.20 13.51 -2.52
C TRP A 162 -8.83 12.82 -2.56
N HIS A 163 -8.12 12.78 -1.41
CA HIS A 163 -6.83 12.11 -1.20
C HIS A 163 -5.61 12.72 -1.92
N GLU A 164 -5.73 13.90 -2.47
CA GLU A 164 -4.59 14.65 -2.98
C GLU A 164 -3.75 15.20 -1.85
N SER A 165 -2.45 14.96 -1.88
CA SER A 165 -1.53 15.45 -0.85
C SER A 165 -1.24 16.94 -0.98
N TYR A 166 -1.11 17.63 0.16
CA TYR A 166 -0.56 18.98 0.20
C TYR A 166 0.95 18.92 -0.06
N LYS A 167 1.44 19.68 -1.04
CA LYS A 167 2.83 19.60 -1.53
C LYS A 167 3.80 20.56 -0.84
N ASN A 168 3.37 21.26 0.22
CA ASN A 168 4.26 22.11 1.01
C ASN A 168 5.17 21.25 1.92
N ALA A 169 6.43 21.64 2.08
CA ALA A 169 7.44 20.84 2.78
C ALA A 169 7.04 20.40 4.21
N GLY A 170 6.31 21.25 4.95
CA GLY A 170 5.86 20.91 6.30
C GLY A 170 4.81 19.81 6.37
N SER A 171 4.11 19.52 5.26
CA SER A 171 3.01 18.56 5.28
C SER A 171 3.47 17.12 5.37
N PHE A 172 4.72 16.81 5.06
CA PHE A 172 5.29 15.47 5.12
C PHE A 172 6.25 15.31 6.29
N GLN A 173 6.17 14.18 6.96
CA GLN A 173 7.15 13.76 7.96
C GLN A 173 7.45 12.27 7.82
N MET A 174 8.67 11.90 8.19
CA MET A 174 9.12 10.53 8.26
C MET A 174 9.94 10.32 9.53
N VAL A 175 9.73 9.17 10.17
CA VAL A 175 10.57 8.69 11.27
C VAL A 175 10.91 7.22 11.06
N THR A 176 12.08 6.83 11.53
CA THR A 176 12.49 5.42 11.63
C THR A 176 12.50 4.99 13.11
N PHE A 177 12.16 3.74 13.36
CA PHE A 177 12.17 3.15 14.69
C PHE A 177 12.45 1.65 14.61
N THR A 178 12.81 1.04 15.73
CA THR A 178 13.07 -0.39 15.81
C THR A 178 12.10 -1.06 16.77
N VAL A 179 11.47 -2.14 16.34
CA VAL A 179 10.60 -2.98 17.17
C VAL A 179 11.41 -4.17 17.68
N LYS A 180 11.32 -4.43 18.98
CA LYS A 180 11.87 -5.61 19.66
C LYS A 180 10.74 -6.39 20.32
N GLY A 181 10.70 -7.70 20.11
CA GLY A 181 9.56 -8.53 20.51
C GLY A 181 8.31 -8.23 19.66
N GLY A 182 8.52 -8.18 18.35
CA GLY A 182 7.53 -7.80 17.36
C GLY A 182 6.36 -8.79 17.23
N GLY A 183 5.41 -8.43 16.40
CA GLY A 183 4.22 -9.21 16.11
C GLY A 183 4.44 -10.38 15.16
N ASP A 184 3.36 -11.09 14.89
CA ASP A 184 3.32 -12.25 14.00
C ASP A 184 3.31 -11.80 12.53
N ALA A 185 4.36 -12.11 11.77
CA ALA A 185 4.49 -11.74 10.36
C ALA A 185 3.44 -12.43 9.45
N ALA A 186 2.77 -13.48 9.92
CA ALA A 186 1.67 -14.12 9.20
C ALA A 186 0.32 -13.37 9.37
N LYS A 187 0.27 -12.37 10.24
CA LYS A 187 -0.94 -11.58 10.52
C LYS A 187 -0.78 -10.14 10.05
N PRO A 188 -1.89 -9.51 9.63
CA PRO A 188 -1.86 -8.10 9.24
C PRO A 188 -1.53 -7.18 10.43
N THR A 189 -0.97 -6.02 10.12
CA THR A 189 -0.94 -4.90 11.05
C THR A 189 -2.33 -4.29 11.12
N THR A 190 -2.80 -3.97 12.32
CA THR A 190 -4.12 -3.36 12.54
C THR A 190 -3.97 -1.99 13.20
N THR A 191 -5.03 -1.19 13.14
CA THR A 191 -5.04 0.13 13.76
C THR A 191 -6.33 0.36 14.53
N ASN A 192 -6.27 1.16 15.59
CA ASN A 192 -7.45 1.56 16.34
C ASN A 192 -8.12 2.83 15.79
N SER A 193 -7.66 3.38 14.66
CA SER A 193 -8.19 4.64 14.10
C SER A 193 -9.68 4.65 13.80
N GLY A 194 -10.31 3.47 13.63
CA GLY A 194 -11.75 3.30 13.37
C GLY A 194 -12.64 3.25 14.61
N GLN A 195 -12.08 3.25 15.82
CA GLN A 195 -12.85 3.08 17.07
C GLN A 195 -13.19 4.41 17.77
N MET A 196 -12.75 5.55 17.28
CA MET A 196 -12.91 6.85 17.95
C MET A 196 -14.26 7.54 17.72
N MET A 197 -15.29 6.86 17.27
CA MET A 197 -16.65 7.40 17.21
C MET A 197 -17.68 6.51 17.93
N GLY A 198 -17.33 5.96 19.07
CA GLY A 198 -18.26 5.27 19.95
C GLY A 198 -18.03 5.71 21.40
N ASN A 199 -19.03 6.35 22.01
CA ASN A 199 -19.10 6.68 23.42
C ASN A 199 -18.53 5.57 24.30
N ASN A 200 -17.32 5.69 24.79
CA ASN A 200 -16.84 4.88 25.89
C ASN A 200 -17.21 5.55 27.22
N LYS A 201 -18.41 5.24 27.71
CA LYS A 201 -18.62 5.18 29.15
C LYS A 201 -17.71 4.07 29.69
N ALA A 202 -16.82 4.43 30.57
CA ALA A 202 -16.02 3.50 31.34
C ALA A 202 -16.92 2.44 31.98
N ALA A 203 -16.76 1.18 31.57
CA ALA A 203 -17.32 0.07 32.31
C ALA A 203 -16.26 -0.44 33.27
N ALA A 204 -16.48 -0.16 34.55
CA ALA A 204 -15.75 -0.75 35.65
C ALA A 204 -15.84 -2.28 35.62
N ASN A 205 -14.72 -2.90 35.89
CA ASN A 205 -14.53 -4.31 36.15
C ASN A 205 -15.52 -4.81 37.20
N THR A 206 -16.36 -5.79 36.84
CA THR A 206 -16.95 -6.73 37.82
C THR A 206 -17.00 -8.11 37.17
N SER A 207 -16.12 -8.96 37.62
CA SER A 207 -16.24 -10.42 37.47
C SER A 207 -17.55 -10.91 38.05
N MET A 208 -18.34 -11.61 37.26
CA MET A 208 -19.19 -12.71 37.76
C MET A 208 -19.50 -13.70 36.64
N ASN A 209 -19.11 -14.90 36.91
CA ASN A 209 -19.34 -16.15 36.22
C ASN A 209 -20.81 -16.53 36.30
N THR A 210 -21.50 -16.78 35.19
CA THR A 210 -22.63 -17.72 35.15
C THR A 210 -22.98 -18.14 33.71
N ALA A 211 -23.41 -19.37 33.61
CA ALA A 211 -23.57 -20.26 32.49
C ALA A 211 -24.48 -19.79 31.33
N HIS A 212 -24.17 -20.35 30.19
CA HIS A 212 -24.84 -20.46 28.89
C HIS A 212 -26.38 -20.51 28.88
N PRO A 213 -27.04 -19.91 27.85
CA PRO A 213 -27.63 -20.76 26.81
C PRO A 213 -27.34 -20.29 25.39
N THR A 214 -27.13 -21.27 24.52
CA THR A 214 -27.01 -21.19 23.06
C THR A 214 -28.27 -20.55 22.44
N MET A 215 -28.03 -19.52 21.62
CA MET A 215 -29.02 -18.99 20.67
C MET A 215 -28.43 -19.02 19.23
N PRO A 216 -29.29 -19.24 18.21
CA PRO A 216 -28.86 -19.59 16.86
C PRO A 216 -28.21 -18.42 16.15
N ALA A 217 -27.18 -18.75 15.33
CA ALA A 217 -26.48 -17.84 14.47
C ALA A 217 -27.43 -17.21 13.44
N ASN A 218 -27.75 -15.94 13.60
CA ASN A 218 -28.43 -15.16 12.57
C ASN A 218 -27.36 -14.62 11.61
N SER A 219 -27.22 -15.27 10.46
CA SER A 219 -26.33 -14.88 9.38
C SER A 219 -26.92 -13.72 8.58
N ASN A 220 -26.89 -12.52 9.12
CA ASN A 220 -26.99 -11.30 8.34
C ASN A 220 -25.56 -10.78 8.08
N THR A 221 -24.91 -11.34 7.07
CA THR A 221 -23.72 -10.74 6.45
C THR A 221 -24.15 -9.51 5.65
N ALA A 222 -24.43 -8.42 6.36
CA ALA A 222 -24.34 -7.10 5.76
C ALA A 222 -22.86 -6.92 5.38
N THR A 223 -22.55 -6.93 4.10
CA THR A 223 -21.23 -6.60 3.56
C THR A 223 -20.91 -5.19 4.03
N ALA A 224 -20.16 -5.06 5.11
CA ALA A 224 -19.71 -3.77 5.61
C ALA A 224 -18.91 -3.11 4.49
N ALA A 225 -19.29 -1.88 4.14
CA ALA A 225 -18.51 -1.07 3.20
C ALA A 225 -17.03 -1.11 3.59
N PRO A 226 -16.11 -1.21 2.61
CA PRO A 226 -14.69 -1.27 2.89
C PRO A 226 -14.31 -0.08 3.76
N ARG A 227 -13.93 -0.34 4.99
CA ARG A 227 -13.44 0.68 5.89
C ARG A 227 -12.03 1.03 5.41
N GLU A 228 -11.83 2.23 4.91
CA GLU A 228 -10.47 2.73 4.76
C GLU A 228 -9.77 2.57 6.11
N GLY A 229 -8.68 1.81 6.13
CA GLY A 229 -7.83 1.72 7.29
C GLY A 229 -8.05 0.58 8.26
N LYS A 230 -8.55 -0.56 7.87
CA LYS A 230 -8.84 -1.63 8.85
C LYS A 230 -7.75 -2.67 9.02
N ASP A 231 -7.19 -3.15 7.92
CA ASP A 231 -6.19 -4.21 7.96
C ASP A 231 -5.11 -3.89 6.93
N MET A 232 -3.97 -3.42 7.39
CA MET A 232 -2.77 -3.27 6.58
C MET A 232 -2.15 -4.66 6.41
N ALA A 233 -1.46 -4.91 5.31
CA ALA A 233 -0.63 -6.10 5.19
C ALA A 233 0.36 -6.17 6.37
N SER A 234 0.99 -7.32 6.58
CA SER A 234 2.08 -7.44 7.56
C SER A 234 3.13 -6.39 7.26
N SER A 235 3.60 -5.70 8.30
CA SER A 235 4.72 -4.78 8.17
C SER A 235 5.99 -5.55 7.78
N THR A 236 6.83 -4.93 6.97
CA THR A 236 8.09 -5.53 6.52
C THR A 236 9.22 -4.58 6.90
N ALA A 237 10.05 -5.01 7.84
CA ALA A 237 11.24 -4.26 8.22
C ALA A 237 12.12 -4.00 6.99
N SER A 238 12.57 -2.76 6.83
CA SER A 238 13.38 -2.34 5.70
C SER A 238 14.37 -1.25 6.08
N ASP A 239 15.44 -1.13 5.32
CA ASP A 239 16.42 -0.08 5.50
C ASP A 239 16.25 1.01 4.44
N VAL A 240 15.67 2.12 4.87
CA VAL A 240 15.44 3.31 4.04
C VAL A 240 16.25 4.49 4.62
N ASP A 241 16.91 5.24 3.76
CA ASP A 241 17.63 6.43 4.14
C ASP A 241 16.78 7.68 3.86
N GLY A 242 16.30 8.33 4.92
CA GLY A 242 15.48 9.54 4.83
C GLY A 242 16.19 10.77 4.25
N LYS A 243 17.51 10.70 4.04
CA LYS A 243 18.29 11.77 3.41
C LYS A 243 18.49 11.58 1.91
N LYS A 244 18.21 10.38 1.40
CA LYS A 244 18.28 10.08 -0.04
C LYS A 244 16.97 10.44 -0.75
N PRO A 245 17.01 10.59 -2.09
CA PRO A 245 15.79 10.73 -2.88
C PRO A 245 14.80 9.59 -2.60
N LEU A 246 13.55 9.95 -2.31
CA LEU A 246 12.51 9.01 -1.90
C LEU A 246 11.18 9.35 -2.53
N LEU A 247 10.57 8.34 -3.16
CA LEU A 247 9.20 8.35 -3.63
C LEU A 247 8.28 7.69 -2.58
N THR A 248 7.21 8.37 -2.25
CA THR A 248 6.13 7.80 -1.44
C THR A 248 4.87 7.68 -2.31
N TYR A 249 4.49 6.46 -2.63
CA TYR A 249 3.27 6.17 -3.38
C TYR A 249 2.04 6.56 -2.56
N SER A 250 1.13 7.36 -3.11
CA SER A 250 -0.13 7.75 -2.50
C SER A 250 -1.33 7.15 -3.23
N ARG A 251 -1.53 7.50 -4.49
CA ARG A 251 -2.66 7.08 -5.33
C ARG A 251 -2.19 6.54 -6.68
N PRO A 252 -3.02 5.63 -7.31
CA PRO A 252 -4.32 5.13 -6.91
C PRO A 252 -4.26 4.03 -5.84
N LYS A 253 -5.37 3.82 -5.08
CA LYS A 253 -5.48 2.81 -4.02
C LYS A 253 -6.90 2.28 -3.92
N GLY A 254 -7.05 0.98 -3.72
CA GLY A 254 -8.33 0.34 -3.39
C GLY A 254 -9.25 0.18 -4.57
N GLU A 255 -10.53 0.47 -4.39
CA GLU A 255 -11.58 0.28 -5.38
C GLU A 255 -12.15 1.61 -5.87
N TYR A 256 -12.41 1.68 -7.18
CA TYR A 256 -13.03 2.81 -7.86
C TYR A 256 -14.33 2.35 -8.49
N LYS A 257 -15.46 3.03 -8.18
CA LYS A 257 -16.81 2.65 -8.61
C LYS A 257 -17.57 3.80 -9.27
N GLY A 258 -18.39 3.47 -10.27
CA GLY A 258 -19.27 4.44 -10.93
C GLY A 258 -18.52 5.69 -11.38
N ALA A 259 -18.99 6.87 -11.03
CA ALA A 259 -18.36 8.13 -11.44
C ALA A 259 -16.91 8.30 -10.97
N ASP A 260 -16.51 7.67 -9.87
CA ASP A 260 -15.12 7.73 -9.41
C ASP A 260 -14.18 6.83 -10.25
N ALA A 261 -14.75 5.87 -11.01
CA ALA A 261 -14.01 5.04 -11.95
C ALA A 261 -13.78 5.69 -13.32
N GLU A 262 -14.49 6.79 -13.64
CA GLU A 262 -14.34 7.47 -14.94
C GLU A 262 -12.94 8.08 -15.12
N ALA A 263 -12.41 8.71 -14.07
CA ALA A 263 -11.06 9.24 -14.05
C ALA A 263 -10.56 9.33 -12.63
N PHE A 264 -9.44 8.71 -12.31
CA PHE A 264 -8.85 8.80 -11.00
C PHE A 264 -7.36 9.12 -11.03
N MET A 265 -6.87 9.54 -9.88
CA MET A 265 -5.64 10.27 -9.73
C MET A 265 -4.44 9.33 -9.51
N ILE A 266 -3.31 9.64 -10.15
CA ILE A 266 -1.98 9.27 -9.67
C ILE A 266 -1.47 10.44 -8.83
N ASP A 267 -1.14 10.15 -7.57
CA ASP A 267 -0.52 11.10 -6.64
C ASP A 267 0.59 10.42 -5.86
N PHE A 268 1.62 11.17 -5.53
CA PHE A 268 2.80 10.72 -4.81
C PHE A 268 3.46 11.87 -4.06
N TRP A 269 4.26 11.55 -3.05
CA TRP A 269 5.13 12.49 -2.37
C TRP A 269 6.59 12.26 -2.77
N LEU A 270 7.34 13.36 -2.91
CA LEU A 270 8.78 13.32 -3.13
C LEU A 270 9.51 13.94 -1.95
N SER A 271 10.52 13.23 -1.46
CA SER A 271 11.48 13.75 -0.48
C SER A 271 12.87 13.75 -1.09
N ASN A 272 13.63 14.83 -0.88
CA ASN A 272 15.01 15.00 -1.36
C ASN A 272 15.18 14.78 -2.88
N ALA A 273 14.14 15.01 -3.66
CA ALA A 273 14.13 14.86 -5.10
C ALA A 273 13.37 16.01 -5.75
N LYS A 274 13.83 16.45 -6.92
CA LYS A 274 13.11 17.35 -7.83
C LYS A 274 13.00 16.72 -9.20
N LEU A 275 11.84 16.84 -9.81
CA LEU A 275 11.61 16.34 -11.17
C LEU A 275 12.20 17.29 -12.22
N GLN A 276 12.43 16.79 -13.43
CA GLN A 276 13.08 17.54 -14.51
C GLN A 276 12.28 18.79 -14.88
N GLY A 277 10.95 18.72 -14.97
CA GLY A 277 10.07 19.85 -15.21
C GLY A 277 10.01 20.88 -14.09
N ASP A 278 10.50 20.53 -12.90
CA ASP A 278 10.64 21.41 -11.73
C ASP A 278 12.10 21.88 -11.53
N GLY A 279 12.96 21.66 -12.52
CA GLY A 279 14.38 22.05 -12.47
C GLY A 279 15.28 21.06 -11.75
N GLY A 280 14.89 19.80 -11.65
CA GLY A 280 15.65 18.72 -11.01
C GLY A 280 16.25 17.71 -11.99
N GLU A 281 16.56 16.53 -11.47
CA GLU A 281 17.27 15.48 -12.21
C GLU A 281 16.46 14.21 -12.39
N TYR A 282 15.34 14.07 -11.67
CA TYR A 282 14.57 12.84 -11.61
C TYR A 282 13.30 12.91 -12.46
N ARG A 283 12.70 11.76 -12.71
CA ARG A 283 11.34 11.61 -13.24
C ARG A 283 10.62 10.55 -12.43
N VAL A 284 9.30 10.62 -12.37
CA VAL A 284 8.51 9.48 -11.90
C VAL A 284 8.02 8.73 -13.12
N ARG A 285 8.45 7.48 -13.24
CA ARG A 285 7.97 6.54 -14.25
C ARG A 285 6.76 5.81 -13.72
N TYR A 286 5.67 5.75 -14.49
CA TYR A 286 4.53 4.94 -14.15
C TYR A 286 4.19 3.96 -15.26
N SER A 287 3.67 2.80 -14.89
CA SER A 287 3.10 1.82 -15.82
C SER A 287 1.85 1.18 -15.22
N VAL A 288 0.95 0.75 -16.07
CA VAL A 288 -0.30 0.08 -15.70
C VAL A 288 -0.31 -1.29 -16.36
N ASP A 289 -0.60 -2.34 -15.57
CA ASP A 289 -0.67 -3.75 -16.00
C ASP A 289 0.58 -4.23 -16.76
N GLY A 290 1.75 -3.70 -16.39
CA GLY A 290 3.00 -4.02 -17.07
C GLY A 290 3.11 -3.46 -18.50
N GLY A 291 2.18 -2.59 -18.92
CA GLY A 291 2.21 -1.93 -20.22
C GLY A 291 3.32 -0.89 -20.35
N GLU A 292 3.25 -0.12 -21.45
CA GLU A 292 4.25 0.92 -21.75
C GLU A 292 4.41 1.92 -20.62
N ALA A 293 5.65 2.17 -20.27
CA ALA A 293 6.01 3.12 -19.22
C ALA A 293 5.88 4.58 -19.71
N LYS A 294 5.24 5.41 -18.89
CA LYS A 294 5.11 6.85 -19.10
C LYS A 294 5.82 7.62 -18.00
N PHE A 295 6.14 8.89 -18.25
CA PHE A 295 6.93 9.70 -17.33
C PHE A 295 6.18 10.94 -16.87
N LEU A 296 6.32 11.24 -15.58
CA LEU A 296 5.89 12.49 -14.96
C LEU A 296 7.14 13.31 -14.68
N GLU A 297 7.17 14.51 -15.22
CA GLU A 297 8.30 15.43 -15.10
C GLU A 297 8.02 16.59 -14.14
N LYS A 298 6.77 16.71 -13.67
CA LYS A 298 6.35 17.68 -12.65
C LYS A 298 5.77 16.98 -11.44
N TRP A 299 6.01 17.51 -10.27
CA TRP A 299 5.46 17.02 -9.04
C TRP A 299 4.03 17.50 -8.81
N GLU A 300 3.17 17.09 -9.71
CA GLU A 300 1.75 17.39 -9.72
C GLU A 300 0.95 16.08 -9.86
N PRO A 301 -0.27 15.99 -9.30
CA PRO A 301 -1.13 14.85 -9.56
C PRO A 301 -1.64 14.88 -11.01
N ILE A 302 -1.81 13.70 -11.60
CA ILE A 302 -2.46 13.54 -12.90
C ILE A 302 -3.71 12.69 -12.76
N TRP A 303 -4.68 12.88 -13.64
CA TRP A 303 -5.88 12.04 -13.73
C TRP A 303 -5.81 11.20 -15.01
N LEU A 304 -6.11 9.90 -14.85
CA LEU A 304 -6.16 8.95 -15.96
C LEU A 304 -7.59 8.48 -16.19
N LYS A 305 -8.04 8.57 -17.44
CA LYS A 305 -9.34 8.09 -17.94
C LYS A 305 -9.11 6.93 -18.91
N GLY A 306 -10.12 6.05 -19.03
CA GLY A 306 -10.11 4.94 -19.98
C GLY A 306 -9.85 3.59 -19.33
N TRP A 307 -10.05 3.49 -18.01
CA TRP A 307 -9.91 2.25 -17.28
C TRP A 307 -10.97 1.23 -17.67
N THR A 308 -10.56 -0.01 -17.87
CA THR A 308 -11.49 -1.13 -18.04
C THR A 308 -11.94 -1.65 -16.66
N ALA A 309 -13.05 -2.40 -16.64
CA ALA A 309 -13.47 -3.08 -15.43
C ALA A 309 -12.48 -4.21 -15.06
N GLY A 310 -12.24 -4.40 -13.77
CA GLY A 310 -11.40 -5.49 -13.26
C GLY A 310 -10.30 -5.03 -12.33
N LYS A 311 -9.36 -5.95 -12.09
CA LYS A 311 -8.15 -5.68 -11.31
C LYS A 311 -7.06 -5.13 -12.21
N HIS A 312 -6.36 -4.12 -11.71
CA HIS A 312 -5.24 -3.49 -12.39
C HIS A 312 -4.08 -3.32 -11.44
N THR A 313 -2.88 -3.31 -11.98
CA THR A 313 -1.67 -2.96 -11.25
C THR A 313 -1.15 -1.61 -11.71
N VAL A 314 -0.82 -0.74 -10.77
CA VAL A 314 -0.17 0.54 -11.05
C VAL A 314 1.18 0.57 -10.36
N LYS A 315 2.23 0.75 -11.14
CA LYS A 315 3.61 0.85 -10.66
C LYS A 315 4.11 2.28 -10.78
N LEU A 316 4.72 2.79 -9.71
CA LEU A 316 5.44 4.07 -9.71
C LEU A 316 6.89 3.83 -9.34
N GLU A 317 7.80 4.49 -10.06
CA GLU A 317 9.23 4.40 -9.85
C GLU A 317 9.89 5.78 -9.93
N LEU A 318 10.74 6.11 -8.96
CA LEU A 318 11.62 7.27 -9.08
C LEU A 318 12.84 6.86 -9.89
N VAL A 319 13.08 7.53 -11.00
CA VAL A 319 14.21 7.21 -11.90
C VAL A 319 15.10 8.42 -12.11
N ASP A 320 16.39 8.14 -12.34
CA ASP A 320 17.40 9.11 -12.71
C ASP A 320 17.31 9.53 -14.21
N LYS A 321 18.20 10.37 -14.67
CA LYS A 321 18.27 10.82 -16.08
C LYS A 321 18.47 9.67 -17.06
N ALA A 322 19.17 8.61 -16.64
CA ALA A 322 19.42 7.44 -17.46
C ALA A 322 18.23 6.45 -17.47
N GLY A 323 17.22 6.67 -16.63
CA GLY A 323 16.05 5.80 -16.50
C GLY A 323 16.22 4.66 -15.51
N ASN A 324 17.31 4.65 -14.73
CA ASN A 324 17.52 3.66 -13.68
C ASN A 324 16.72 4.03 -12.42
N VAL A 325 16.18 3.03 -11.75
CA VAL A 325 15.51 3.24 -10.46
C VAL A 325 16.54 3.74 -9.44
N VAL A 326 16.21 4.83 -8.76
CA VAL A 326 17.05 5.40 -7.71
C VAL A 326 17.03 4.51 -6.48
N ALA A 327 18.17 3.98 -6.09
CA ALA A 327 18.27 3.04 -4.97
C ALA A 327 18.02 3.73 -3.62
N ASN A 328 16.97 3.29 -2.92
CA ASN A 328 16.70 3.66 -1.53
C ASN A 328 15.76 2.62 -0.90
N GLY A 329 16.29 1.43 -0.59
CA GLY A 329 15.46 0.29 -0.31
C GLY A 329 14.52 0.00 -1.49
N ASP A 330 13.42 -0.67 -1.27
CA ASP A 330 12.42 -0.96 -2.31
C ASP A 330 11.34 0.14 -2.45
N TYR A 331 11.55 1.30 -1.81
CA TYR A 331 10.54 2.36 -1.74
C TYR A 331 10.38 3.14 -3.03
N ASN A 332 11.46 3.27 -3.81
CA ASN A 332 11.43 4.00 -5.08
C ASN A 332 10.90 3.19 -6.27
N SER A 333 10.40 1.98 -6.03
CA SER A 333 9.71 1.14 -7.01
C SER A 333 8.56 0.43 -6.31
N THR A 334 7.36 0.97 -6.46
CA THR A 334 6.18 0.48 -5.73
C THR A 334 5.06 0.13 -6.69
N THR A 335 4.52 -1.09 -6.56
CA THR A 335 3.34 -1.55 -7.30
C THR A 335 2.15 -1.68 -6.36
N ARG A 336 0.97 -1.25 -6.82
CA ARG A 336 -0.31 -1.41 -6.12
C ARG A 336 -1.34 -2.06 -7.02
N GLU A 337 -2.10 -2.98 -6.45
CA GLU A 337 -3.32 -3.49 -7.09
C GLU A 337 -4.50 -2.56 -6.75
N ILE A 338 -5.34 -2.32 -7.74
CA ILE A 338 -6.61 -1.60 -7.63
C ILE A 338 -7.70 -2.39 -8.30
N THR A 339 -8.96 -2.09 -7.97
CA THR A 339 -10.12 -2.68 -8.62
C THR A 339 -10.99 -1.58 -9.20
N VAL A 340 -11.41 -1.75 -10.47
CA VAL A 340 -12.33 -0.84 -11.15
C VAL A 340 -13.66 -1.54 -11.38
N THR A 341 -14.73 -0.95 -10.86
CA THR A 341 -16.11 -1.43 -11.02
C THR A 341 -16.92 -0.30 -11.66
N PRO A 342 -17.45 -0.51 -12.90
CA PRO A 342 -18.23 0.51 -13.62
C PRO A 342 -19.46 1.01 -12.87
#